data_0b770d3b95ad14595fb43ccd2aff4da3
#
_entry.id   0b770d3b95ad14595fb43ccd2aff4da3
#
_cell.length_a   1.000
_cell.length_b   1.000
_cell.length_c   1.000
_cell.angle_alpha   90.00
_cell.angle_beta   90.00
_cell.angle_gamma   90.00
#
_symmetry.space_group_name_H-M   'P 1'
#
loop_
_entity.id
_entity.type
_entity.pdbx_description
1 polymer ?
#
loop_
_entity_poly.entity_id
_entity_poly.type
_entity_poly.pdbx_seq_one_letter_code
_entity_poly.pdbx_strand_id
1 'polypeptide(L)'
;MFDDEIAIVEEVRDEKTEKMIEYIRSLKAIEDAMEPYKEQKRELRKEFKEQGWLSGDEISLTVKAYRMMKSEVDIDELVKIYDSLRG
;
A
#
# COMPACT_ATOMS: atom_id res chain seq x y z
N MET A 1 -2.88 -19.37 23.80
CA MET A 1 -2.70 -19.82 23.12
C MET A 1 -3.18 -19.37 21.87
N PHE A 2 -4.28 -18.90 21.61
CA PHE A 2 -4.67 -18.42 20.46
C PHE A 2 -3.99 -17.20 20.17
N ASP A 3 -3.54 -16.48 21.07
CA ASP A 3 -2.80 -15.30 20.81
C ASP A 3 -1.63 -15.57 19.93
N ASP A 4 -1.05 -16.72 20.07
CA ASP A 4 0.09 -17.07 19.25
C ASP A 4 -0.28 -17.15 17.81
N GLU A 5 -1.45 -17.64 17.50
CA GLU A 5 -1.85 -17.74 16.14
C GLU A 5 -2.06 -16.39 15.54
N ILE A 6 -2.64 -15.48 16.30
CA ILE A 6 -2.87 -14.15 15.81
C ILE A 6 -1.55 -13.47 15.55
N ALA A 7 -0.60 -13.65 16.43
CA ALA A 7 0.70 -13.03 16.27
C ALA A 7 1.39 -13.55 15.02
N ILE A 8 1.25 -14.84 14.75
CA ILE A 8 1.87 -15.42 13.59
C ILE A 8 1.28 -14.83 12.32
N VAL A 9 -0.02 -14.67 12.30
CA VAL A 9 -0.66 -14.10 11.14
C VAL A 9 -0.18 -12.68 10.91
N GLU A 10 0.02 -11.93 11.98
CA GLU A 10 0.49 -10.58 11.83
C GLU A 10 1.93 -10.55 11.37
N GLU A 11 2.71 -11.52 11.76
CA GLU A 11 4.09 -11.54 11.37
C GLU A 11 4.28 -11.79 9.89
N VAL A 12 3.32 -12.40 9.25
CA VAL A 12 3.39 -12.61 7.82
C VAL A 12 3.43 -11.27 7.10
N ARG A 13 2.83 -10.26 7.69
CA ARG A 13 2.77 -8.96 7.11
C ARG A 13 3.89 -8.11 7.69
N ASP A 14 4.96 -7.95 6.95
CA ASP A 14 6.09 -7.20 7.46
C ASP A 14 5.79 -5.71 7.40
N GLU A 15 6.74 -4.92 7.83
CA GLU A 15 6.57 -3.49 7.92
C GLU A 15 6.33 -2.86 6.57
N LYS A 16 7.01 -3.36 5.55
CA LYS A 16 6.81 -2.83 4.21
C LYS A 16 5.41 -3.07 3.71
N THR A 17 4.87 -4.25 3.97
CA THR A 17 3.52 -4.58 3.56
C THR A 17 2.52 -3.66 4.26
N GLU A 18 2.75 -3.40 5.55
CA GLU A 18 1.87 -2.51 6.28
C GLU A 18 1.92 -1.10 5.69
N LYS A 19 3.10 -0.65 5.31
CA LYS A 19 3.24 0.67 4.71
C LYS A 19 2.61 0.73 3.33
N MET A 20 2.67 -0.36 2.59
CA MET A 20 2.02 -0.43 1.29
C MET A 20 0.51 -0.30 1.45
N ILE A 21 -0.06 -0.98 2.42
CA ILE A 21 -1.50 -0.91 2.67
C ILE A 21 -1.89 0.50 3.09
N GLU A 22 -1.08 1.09 3.96
CA GLU A 22 -1.34 2.43 4.42
C GLU A 22 -1.30 3.43 3.26
N TYR A 23 -0.35 3.24 2.35
CA TYR A 23 -0.21 4.10 1.17
C TYR A 23 -1.47 4.01 0.32
N ILE A 24 -1.94 2.81 0.06
CA ILE A 24 -3.12 2.62 -0.79
C ILE A 24 -4.37 3.21 -0.16
N ARG A 25 -4.52 3.05 1.15
CA ARG A 25 -5.67 3.65 1.82
C ARG A 25 -5.64 5.16 1.71
N SER A 26 -4.45 5.75 1.87
CA SER A 26 -4.31 7.19 1.74
C SER A 26 -4.57 7.65 0.31
N LEU A 27 -4.02 6.91 -0.66
CA LEU A 27 -4.21 7.26 -2.05
C LEU A 27 -5.67 7.20 -2.44
N LYS A 28 -6.37 6.17 -1.98
CA LYS A 28 -7.78 6.02 -2.29
C LYS A 28 -8.58 7.18 -1.70
N ALA A 29 -8.26 7.55 -0.47
CA ALA A 29 -8.95 8.66 0.16
C ALA A 29 -8.73 9.96 -0.59
N ILE A 30 -7.49 10.17 -1.07
CA ILE A 30 -7.17 11.36 -1.83
C ILE A 30 -7.95 11.40 -3.14
N GLU A 31 -8.00 10.27 -3.82
CA GLU A 31 -8.69 10.20 -5.11
C GLU A 31 -10.19 10.36 -4.94
N ASP A 32 -10.73 9.85 -3.84
CA ASP A 32 -12.16 9.99 -3.58
C ASP A 32 -12.53 11.42 -3.24
N ALA A 33 -11.57 12.19 -2.73
CA ALA A 33 -11.83 13.57 -2.35
C ALA A 33 -11.91 14.51 -3.55
N MET A 34 -11.41 14.07 -4.68
CA MET A 34 -11.52 14.80 -5.91
C MET A 34 -10.52 15.91 -6.13
N GLU A 35 -10.38 16.88 -5.29
CA GLU A 35 -9.49 17.96 -5.58
C GLU A 35 -8.89 18.56 -4.37
N PRO A 36 -7.65 19.02 -4.40
CA PRO A 36 -6.65 18.94 -5.46
C PRO A 36 -5.79 17.70 -5.29
N TYR A 37 -6.25 16.64 -5.85
CA TYR A 37 -5.65 15.35 -5.53
C TYR A 37 -4.25 15.17 -6.12
N LYS A 38 -3.94 15.89 -7.19
CA LYS A 38 -2.62 15.74 -7.78
C LYS A 38 -1.52 16.12 -6.82
N GLU A 39 -1.70 17.23 -6.14
CA GLU A 39 -0.70 17.70 -5.22
C GLU A 39 -0.63 16.81 -4.00
N GLN A 40 -1.78 16.35 -3.53
CA GLN A 40 -1.82 15.46 -2.39
C GLN A 40 -1.15 14.13 -2.70
N LYS A 41 -1.28 13.63 -3.91
CA LYS A 41 -0.63 12.38 -4.30
C LYS A 41 0.88 12.57 -4.33
N ARG A 42 1.34 13.71 -4.80
CA ARG A 42 2.77 14.00 -4.82
C ARG A 42 3.33 14.06 -3.41
N GLU A 43 2.60 14.68 -2.50
CA GLU A 43 3.03 14.80 -1.13
C GLU A 43 3.04 13.45 -0.43
N LEU A 44 2.07 12.62 -0.71
CA LEU A 44 2.02 11.29 -0.14
C LEU A 44 3.26 10.49 -0.56
N ARG A 45 3.59 10.54 -1.85
CA ARG A 45 4.75 9.83 -2.36
C ARG A 45 6.02 10.35 -1.71
N LYS A 46 6.12 11.66 -1.60
CA LYS A 46 7.30 12.28 -1.02
C LYS A 46 7.48 11.87 0.42
N GLU A 47 6.40 11.85 1.18
CA GLU A 47 6.47 11.50 2.58
C GLU A 47 6.95 10.07 2.77
N PHE A 48 6.41 9.12 2.03
CA PHE A 48 6.79 7.73 2.20
C PHE A 48 8.24 7.49 1.79
N LYS A 49 8.71 8.24 0.80
CA LYS A 49 10.11 8.13 0.39
C LYS A 49 11.03 8.76 1.41
N GLU A 50 10.68 9.92 1.93
CA GLU A 50 11.52 10.62 2.88
C GLU A 50 11.63 9.88 4.19
N GLN A 51 10.55 9.23 4.60
CA GLN A 51 10.58 8.46 5.84
C GLN A 51 11.28 7.11 5.63
N GLY A 52 11.60 6.77 4.40
CA GLY A 52 12.24 5.50 4.12
C GLY A 52 11.31 4.32 4.24
N TRP A 53 10.01 4.56 4.26
CA TRP A 53 9.04 3.47 4.37
C TRP A 53 8.92 2.68 3.09
N LEU A 54 8.92 3.36 1.96
CA LEU A 54 8.87 2.73 0.65
C LEU A 54 9.78 3.49 -0.30
N SER A 55 10.46 2.76 -1.17
CA SER A 55 11.27 3.39 -2.20
C SER A 55 10.36 3.81 -3.35
N GLY A 56 10.90 4.60 -4.27
CA GLY A 56 10.12 5.01 -5.43
C GLY A 56 9.63 3.82 -6.23
N ASP A 57 10.49 2.81 -6.39
CA ASP A 57 10.08 1.61 -7.14
C ASP A 57 9.01 0.85 -6.41
N GLU A 58 9.11 0.76 -5.10
CA GLU A 58 8.09 0.07 -4.31
C GLU A 58 6.76 0.78 -4.38
N ILE A 59 6.79 2.11 -4.37
CA ILE A 59 5.56 2.88 -4.49
C ILE A 59 4.94 2.64 -5.87
N SER A 60 5.76 2.66 -6.91
CA SER A 60 5.24 2.45 -8.26
C SER A 60 4.60 1.08 -8.41
N LEU A 61 5.22 0.05 -7.86
CA LEU A 61 4.65 -1.28 -7.93
C LEU A 61 3.37 -1.37 -7.12
N THR A 62 3.35 -0.70 -5.97
CA THR A 62 2.17 -0.69 -5.12
C THR A 62 0.98 -0.05 -5.84
N VAL A 63 1.24 1.07 -6.48
CA VAL A 63 0.18 1.77 -7.20
C VAL A 63 -0.28 0.95 -8.40
N LYS A 64 0.66 0.28 -9.08
CA LYS A 64 0.31 -0.56 -10.20
C LYS A 64 -0.62 -1.70 -9.75
N ALA A 65 -0.30 -2.32 -8.62
CA ALA A 65 -1.15 -3.39 -8.09
C ALA A 65 -2.53 -2.84 -7.76
N TYR A 66 -2.57 -1.66 -7.16
CA TYR A 66 -3.84 -1.04 -6.81
C TYR A 66 -4.68 -0.78 -8.05
N ARG A 67 -4.07 -0.26 -9.11
CA ARG A 67 -4.80 0.03 -10.34
C ARG A 67 -5.35 -1.24 -11.00
N MET A 68 -4.68 -2.35 -10.81
CA MET A 68 -5.14 -3.59 -11.39
C MET A 68 -6.39 -4.12 -10.72
N MET A 69 -6.73 -3.62 -9.55
CA MET A 69 -7.90 -4.09 -8.83
C MET A 69 -9.15 -3.26 -9.10
N LYS A 70 -8.97 -2.19 -9.82
CA LYS A 70 -10.11 -1.37 -10.24
C LYS A 70 -10.88 -0.78 -9.07
N SER A 71 -12.16 -1.08 -8.97
CA SER A 71 -13.00 -0.36 -8.04
C SER A 71 -12.96 -0.89 -6.62
N GLU A 72 -12.73 -2.17 -6.44
CA GLU A 72 -12.71 -2.73 -5.10
C GLU A 72 -11.34 -3.25 -4.75
N VAL A 73 -10.83 -2.83 -3.60
CA VAL A 73 -9.50 -3.25 -3.18
C VAL A 73 -9.64 -4.27 -2.08
N ASP A 74 -9.16 -5.49 -2.38
CA ASP A 74 -9.05 -6.55 -1.39
C ASP A 74 -7.60 -6.54 -0.96
N ILE A 75 -7.36 -6.27 0.30
CA ILE A 75 -5.99 -6.11 0.80
C ILE A 75 -5.15 -7.37 0.55
N ASP A 76 -5.72 -8.53 0.79
CA ASP A 76 -4.98 -9.78 0.59
C ASP A 76 -4.62 -9.98 -0.88
N GLU A 77 -5.55 -9.68 -1.75
CA GLU A 77 -5.29 -9.80 -3.17
C GLU A 77 -4.27 -8.77 -3.61
N LEU A 78 -4.35 -7.57 -3.06
CA LEU A 78 -3.40 -6.52 -3.38
C LEU A 78 -1.99 -6.95 -3.01
N VAL A 79 -1.82 -7.56 -1.85
CA VAL A 79 -0.51 -8.01 -1.43
C VAL A 79 0.01 -9.09 -2.37
N LYS A 80 -0.85 -9.99 -2.80
CA LYS A 80 -0.44 -11.04 -3.72
C LYS A 80 0.02 -10.47 -5.05
N ILE A 81 -0.73 -9.52 -5.57
CA ILE A 81 -0.37 -8.90 -6.84
C ILE A 81 0.93 -8.13 -6.69
N TYR A 82 1.09 -7.42 -5.59
CA TYR A 82 2.30 -6.67 -5.34
C TYR A 82 3.51 -7.61 -5.30
N ASP A 83 3.39 -8.73 -4.59
CA ASP A 83 4.47 -9.69 -4.50
C ASP A 83 4.78 -10.28 -5.86
N SER A 84 3.77 -10.51 -6.65
CA SER A 84 3.94 -11.05 -7.99
C SER A 84 4.69 -10.08 -8.88
N LEU A 85 4.38 -8.80 -8.76
CA LEU A 85 5.05 -7.79 -9.58
C LEU A 85 6.48 -7.56 -9.15
N ARG A 86 6.76 -7.77 -7.87
CA ARG A 86 8.11 -7.60 -7.37
C ARG A 86 9.02 -8.73 -7.79
N GLY A 87 8.47 -9.91 -7.80
CA GLY A 87 9.22 -11.07 -7.92
C GLY A 87 9.44 -11.56 -9.26
#